data_6760c33bd372bf9300bf50f2df943b9c
#
_entry.id   6760c33bd372bf9300bf50f2df943b9c
#
_cell.length_a   1.000
_cell.length_b   1.000
_cell.length_c   1.000
_cell.angle_alpha   90.00
_cell.angle_beta   90.00
_cell.angle_gamma   90.00
#
_symmetry.space_group_name_H-M   'P 1'
#
loop_
_entity.id
_entity.type
_entity.pdbx_description
1 polymer ?
#
loop_
_entity_poly.entity_id
_entity_poly.type
_entity_poly.pdbx_seq_one_letter_code
_entity_poly.pdbx_strand_id
1 'polypeptide(L)'
;MFKSIKLRLWLFVCWWVRFFGIRGDAWYQEHKSRVRHSLGYLSGMSFDYEGYGRAILEQSKTPDRSEFVPLSEESHPWREGMPKVLAFYLPQFHQFKENNEWHGKGFTEWTNVTKAVPQFLGHHQPQLPIDVGFYDLSSPKIMYRQVELARQYGLYGFCFHYYWFTGGKRLLETPVFNWLNNKDLDFPFCLCWANENWSKLWDGGNREVLMKQESRAEDAPDFARDIMPFLQDKRYIRIEGRPLLIIYRPNLFTKENWLAFAKTLREKAVEAGLPGLFLCMVGVDYFDDTASGWGFDGLVEFPPMRITHLREYIKDGNPINPEFKGYVYTMEDAIRSGRIFENGVTDVPVFRGCFPRWDNTSRKAYSNASVYVQSPELYKEWLSGLLKWEKEHNAADRRFVFINAWNEWAEGAHLEPDSRYGYAYLEATAESLKRY
;
A
#
# COMPACT_ATOMS: atom_id res chain seq x y z
N MET A 1 10.55 29.23 29.61
CA MET A 1 12.03 29.12 29.65
C MET A 1 12.51 27.73 30.13
N PHE A 2 12.14 27.27 31.33
CA PHE A 2 12.60 25.98 31.89
C PHE A 2 12.21 24.74 31.09
N LYS A 3 11.01 24.69 30.48
CA LYS A 3 10.56 23.54 29.64
C LYS A 3 11.35 23.41 28.33
N SER A 4 11.73 24.54 27.72
CA SER A 4 12.55 24.56 26.49
C SER A 4 13.97 24.03 26.73
N ILE A 5 14.55 24.29 27.91
CA ILE A 5 15.88 23.82 28.29
C ILE A 5 15.86 22.32 28.55
N LYS A 6 14.86 21.79 29.28
CA LYS A 6 14.71 20.34 29.49
C LYS A 6 14.57 19.56 28.18
N LEU A 7 13.87 20.13 27.21
CA LEU A 7 13.61 19.50 25.93
C LEU A 7 14.87 19.50 25.04
N ARG A 8 15.65 20.58 25.02
CA ARG A 8 16.96 20.65 24.35
C ARG A 8 17.97 19.67 24.95
N LEU A 9 17.97 19.55 26.27
CA LEU A 9 18.78 18.57 26.98
C LEU A 9 18.39 17.13 26.57
N TRP A 10 17.11 16.86 26.43
CA TRP A 10 16.61 15.53 26.06
C TRP A 10 16.92 15.19 24.61
N LEU A 11 16.86 16.14 23.66
CA LEU A 11 17.33 15.98 22.28
C LEU A 11 18.83 15.69 22.24
N PHE A 12 19.61 16.35 23.06
CA PHE A 12 21.05 16.11 23.20
C PHE A 12 21.33 14.70 23.73
N VAL A 13 20.56 14.23 24.71
CA VAL A 13 20.66 12.87 25.25
C VAL A 13 20.28 11.82 24.17
N CYS A 14 19.21 12.06 23.40
CA CYS A 14 18.86 11.17 22.30
C CYS A 14 19.92 11.10 21.22
N TRP A 15 20.54 12.23 20.87
CA TRP A 15 21.66 12.30 19.95
C TRP A 15 22.89 11.54 20.49
N TRP A 16 23.20 11.69 21.76
CA TRP A 16 24.27 10.98 22.45
C TRP A 16 24.07 9.46 22.46
N VAL A 17 22.87 9.01 22.79
CA VAL A 17 22.49 7.60 22.82
C VAL A 17 22.65 6.93 21.44
N ARG A 18 22.35 7.68 20.37
CA ARG A 18 22.60 7.25 19.00
C ARG A 18 24.10 7.23 18.67
N PHE A 19 24.81 8.29 18.99
CA PHE A 19 26.23 8.47 18.68
C PHE A 19 27.09 7.36 19.30
N PHE A 20 26.73 6.88 20.49
CA PHE A 20 27.41 5.75 21.15
C PHE A 20 26.84 4.37 20.82
N GLY A 21 25.91 4.26 19.87
CA GLY A 21 25.35 2.97 19.43
C GLY A 21 24.51 2.23 20.48
N ILE A 22 24.05 2.93 21.54
CA ILE A 22 23.28 2.33 22.65
C ILE A 22 21.86 1.93 22.18
N ARG A 23 21.30 2.64 21.17
CA ARG A 23 20.01 2.37 20.58
C ARG A 23 20.05 2.67 19.07
N GLY A 24 19.33 1.86 18.28
CA GLY A 24 19.32 1.97 16.82
C GLY A 24 18.58 3.23 16.28
N ASP A 25 18.75 3.45 14.97
CA ASP A 25 18.19 4.61 14.26
C ASP A 25 16.66 4.72 14.37
N ALA A 26 15.92 3.62 14.36
CA ALA A 26 14.47 3.61 14.52
C ALA A 26 14.03 4.20 15.87
N TRP A 27 14.70 3.83 16.96
CA TRP A 27 14.45 4.41 18.28
C TRP A 27 14.75 5.92 18.30
N TYR A 28 15.87 6.35 17.67
CA TYR A 28 16.22 7.75 17.58
C TYR A 28 15.19 8.57 16.80
N GLN A 29 14.71 8.09 15.66
CA GLN A 29 13.70 8.79 14.86
C GLN A 29 12.36 8.88 15.59
N GLU A 30 11.93 7.81 16.23
CA GLU A 30 10.70 7.82 17.04
C GLU A 30 10.77 8.86 18.17
N HIS A 31 11.88 8.91 18.90
CA HIS A 31 12.02 9.82 20.02
C HIS A 31 12.27 11.27 19.59
N LYS A 32 13.00 11.48 18.49
CA LYS A 32 13.18 12.81 17.87
C LYS A 32 11.85 13.37 17.38
N SER A 33 10.99 12.53 16.81
CA SER A 33 9.65 12.88 16.39
C SER A 33 8.78 13.31 17.57
N ARG A 34 8.73 12.52 18.64
CA ARG A 34 7.99 12.86 19.90
C ARG A 34 8.45 14.18 20.50
N VAL A 35 9.74 14.47 20.43
CA VAL A 35 10.32 15.71 20.98
C VAL A 35 10.02 16.90 20.08
N ARG A 36 10.12 16.79 18.76
CA ARG A 36 9.69 17.84 17.82
C ARG A 36 8.22 18.18 18.00
N HIS A 37 7.37 17.18 18.17
CA HIS A 37 5.95 17.36 18.49
C HIS A 37 5.72 18.14 19.77
N SER A 38 6.46 17.81 20.84
CA SER A 38 6.37 18.53 22.09
C SER A 38 6.90 19.97 22.01
N LEU A 39 7.82 20.27 21.07
CA LEU A 39 8.32 21.61 20.81
C LEU A 39 7.31 22.50 20.07
N GLY A 40 6.61 21.95 19.05
CA GLY A 40 5.52 22.64 18.37
C GLY A 40 4.40 23.03 19.35
N TYR A 41 4.08 22.15 20.29
CA TYR A 41 3.10 22.41 21.36
C TYR A 41 3.53 23.51 22.34
N LEU A 42 4.82 23.78 22.44
CA LEU A 42 5.39 24.77 23.39
C LEU A 42 5.63 26.14 22.78
N SER A 43 5.50 26.31 21.46
CA SER A 43 5.78 27.57 20.77
C SER A 43 4.65 28.61 20.88
N GLY A 44 3.58 28.33 21.62
CA GLY A 44 2.53 29.32 21.91
C GLY A 44 1.69 29.72 20.67
N MET A 45 1.60 28.87 19.66
CA MET A 45 0.70 29.11 18.54
C MET A 45 -0.74 29.10 19.04
N SER A 46 -1.42 30.25 18.93
CA SER A 46 -2.87 30.31 19.06
C SER A 46 -3.47 29.55 17.88
N PHE A 47 -4.17 28.46 18.16
CA PHE A 47 -4.84 27.68 17.13
C PHE A 47 -6.03 28.47 16.57
N ASP A 48 -6.06 28.63 15.25
CA ASP A 48 -7.15 29.30 14.54
C ASP A 48 -8.24 28.29 14.13
N TYR A 49 -9.07 27.89 15.12
CA TYR A 49 -10.21 27.00 14.87
C TYR A 49 -11.26 27.63 13.96
N GLU A 50 -11.39 28.96 13.97
CA GLU A 50 -12.34 29.68 13.11
C GLU A 50 -11.87 29.63 11.65
N GLY A 51 -10.59 29.90 11.40
CA GLY A 51 -9.97 29.75 10.09
C GLY A 51 -10.05 28.32 9.55
N TYR A 52 -9.82 27.33 10.42
CA TYR A 52 -9.98 25.91 10.07
C TYR A 52 -11.41 25.58 9.63
N GLY A 53 -12.40 25.97 10.44
CA GLY A 53 -13.82 25.75 10.10
C GLY A 53 -14.23 26.44 8.80
N ARG A 54 -13.75 27.66 8.57
CA ARG A 54 -14.00 28.42 7.33
C ARG A 54 -13.39 27.72 6.10
N ALA A 55 -12.13 27.26 6.22
CA ALA A 55 -11.45 26.54 5.14
C ALA A 55 -12.17 25.24 4.77
N ILE A 56 -12.67 24.46 5.76
CA ILE A 56 -13.49 23.26 5.50
C ILE A 56 -14.78 23.63 4.75
N LEU A 57 -15.49 24.67 5.21
CA LEU A 57 -16.73 25.08 4.57
C LEU A 57 -16.52 25.59 3.13
N GLU A 58 -15.46 26.30 2.86
CA GLU A 58 -15.12 26.75 1.51
C GLU A 58 -14.80 25.56 0.62
N GLN A 59 -13.96 24.64 1.09
CA GLN A 59 -13.57 23.46 0.32
C GLN A 59 -14.75 22.52 0.02
N SER A 60 -15.73 22.41 0.94
CA SER A 60 -16.92 21.59 0.72
C SER A 60 -17.86 22.14 -0.34
N LYS A 61 -17.86 23.48 -0.57
CA LYS A 61 -18.73 24.15 -1.53
C LYS A 61 -18.23 24.08 -2.97
N THR A 62 -16.92 24.06 -3.15
CA THR A 62 -16.29 24.17 -4.47
C THR A 62 -15.18 23.12 -4.61
N PRO A 63 -15.52 21.88 -5.00
CA PRO A 63 -14.48 20.89 -5.25
C PRO A 63 -13.57 21.39 -6.37
N ASP A 64 -12.27 21.40 -6.09
CA ASP A 64 -11.25 21.69 -7.10
C ASP A 64 -11.24 20.57 -8.15
N ARG A 65 -11.54 20.93 -9.39
CA ARG A 65 -11.56 20.03 -10.56
C ARG A 65 -10.60 20.47 -11.64
N SER A 66 -9.63 21.31 -11.32
CA SER A 66 -8.67 21.82 -12.30
C SER A 66 -7.84 20.73 -12.97
N GLU A 67 -7.63 19.59 -12.27
CA GLU A 67 -6.90 18.43 -12.76
C GLU A 67 -7.83 17.25 -13.13
N PHE A 68 -9.15 17.49 -13.24
CA PHE A 68 -10.14 16.45 -13.56
C PHE A 68 -10.02 16.00 -15.02
N VAL A 69 -9.81 14.71 -15.22
CA VAL A 69 -9.81 14.06 -16.54
C VAL A 69 -11.06 13.20 -16.66
N PRO A 70 -11.88 13.37 -17.72
CA PRO A 70 -13.06 12.52 -17.96
C PRO A 70 -12.64 11.11 -18.39
N LEU A 71 -13.61 10.17 -18.41
CA LEU A 71 -13.40 8.85 -18.97
C LEU A 71 -12.97 8.95 -20.42
N SER A 72 -11.88 8.29 -20.77
CA SER A 72 -11.39 8.22 -22.15
C SER A 72 -12.29 7.32 -23.01
N GLU A 73 -12.52 7.70 -24.26
CA GLU A 73 -13.13 6.83 -25.27
C GLU A 73 -12.09 5.84 -25.85
N GLU A 74 -10.81 6.12 -25.67
CA GLU A 74 -9.73 5.25 -26.14
C GLU A 74 -9.47 4.11 -25.14
N SER A 75 -9.05 2.97 -25.66
CA SER A 75 -8.65 1.81 -24.88
C SER A 75 -7.22 1.39 -25.23
N HIS A 76 -6.40 1.23 -24.22
CA HIS A 76 -4.99 0.88 -24.32
C HIS A 76 -4.68 -0.41 -23.56
N PRO A 77 -5.31 -1.56 -23.89
CA PRO A 77 -5.10 -2.78 -23.15
C PRO A 77 -3.66 -3.25 -23.23
N TRP A 78 -3.22 -3.94 -22.20
CA TRP A 78 -1.92 -4.58 -22.20
C TRP A 78 -1.77 -5.51 -23.41
N ARG A 79 -0.58 -5.52 -24.00
CA ARG A 79 -0.21 -6.39 -25.13
C ARG A 79 1.06 -7.15 -24.82
N GLU A 80 1.21 -8.31 -25.44
CA GLU A 80 2.41 -9.14 -25.28
C GLU A 80 3.69 -8.34 -25.59
N GLY A 81 4.71 -8.51 -24.75
CA GLY A 81 5.97 -7.77 -24.82
C GLY A 81 6.03 -6.49 -23.97
N MET A 82 4.88 -5.94 -23.56
CA MET A 82 4.85 -4.81 -22.65
C MET A 82 5.22 -5.26 -21.22
N PRO A 83 5.81 -4.39 -20.39
CA PRO A 83 5.90 -4.63 -18.95
C PRO A 83 4.52 -4.87 -18.35
N LYS A 84 4.45 -5.72 -17.33
CA LYS A 84 3.20 -6.11 -16.67
C LYS A 84 2.97 -5.22 -15.45
N VAL A 85 1.99 -4.33 -15.52
CA VAL A 85 1.60 -3.45 -14.41
C VAL A 85 0.49 -4.13 -13.62
N LEU A 86 0.75 -4.41 -12.34
CA LEU A 86 -0.22 -4.97 -11.41
C LEU A 86 -0.58 -3.94 -10.36
N ALA A 87 -1.85 -3.92 -9.95
CA ALA A 87 -2.27 -3.14 -8.80
C ALA A 87 -2.63 -4.05 -7.63
N PHE A 88 -2.16 -3.70 -6.41
CA PHE A 88 -2.64 -4.35 -5.20
C PHE A 88 -4.13 -4.07 -5.04
N TYR A 89 -4.88 -5.10 -4.64
CA TYR A 89 -6.33 -5.04 -4.50
C TYR A 89 -6.74 -5.37 -3.07
N LEU A 90 -7.47 -4.42 -2.45
CA LEU A 90 -7.93 -4.53 -1.08
C LEU A 90 -9.36 -5.10 -1.03
N PRO A 91 -9.60 -6.25 -0.40
CA PRO A 91 -10.92 -6.86 -0.34
C PRO A 91 -11.82 -6.34 0.80
N GLN A 92 -11.49 -5.21 1.46
CA GLN A 92 -12.13 -4.76 2.72
C GLN A 92 -13.46 -4.00 2.54
N PHE A 93 -13.92 -3.78 1.31
CA PHE A 93 -15.12 -2.97 1.05
C PHE A 93 -16.40 -3.81 1.08
N HIS A 94 -16.61 -4.57 2.16
CA HIS A 94 -17.85 -5.29 2.45
C HIS A 94 -17.97 -5.56 3.95
N GLN A 95 -19.19 -5.80 4.40
CA GLN A 95 -19.42 -6.17 5.80
C GLN A 95 -19.04 -7.63 6.05
N PHE A 96 -18.40 -7.90 7.18
CA PHE A 96 -18.18 -9.25 7.67
C PHE A 96 -18.31 -9.29 9.20
N LYS A 97 -18.46 -10.47 9.74
CA LYS A 97 -18.87 -10.67 11.14
C LYS A 97 -17.91 -10.01 12.12
N GLU A 98 -16.61 -10.21 11.94
CA GLU A 98 -15.58 -9.73 12.85
C GLU A 98 -15.51 -8.20 12.87
N ASN A 99 -15.58 -7.55 11.70
CA ASN A 99 -15.63 -6.08 11.64
C ASN A 99 -16.88 -5.52 12.34
N ASN A 100 -18.02 -6.17 12.19
CA ASN A 100 -19.23 -5.76 12.88
C ASN A 100 -19.11 -5.87 14.41
N GLU A 101 -18.38 -6.88 14.90
CA GLU A 101 -18.09 -7.05 16.32
C GLU A 101 -17.07 -6.03 16.84
N TRP A 102 -16.05 -5.70 16.02
CA TRP A 102 -14.95 -4.82 16.43
C TRP A 102 -15.27 -3.33 16.31
N HIS A 103 -16.01 -2.94 15.27
CA HIS A 103 -16.23 -1.54 14.88
C HIS A 103 -17.71 -1.13 14.86
N GLY A 104 -18.62 -2.08 15.12
CA GLY A 104 -20.06 -1.86 15.05
C GLY A 104 -20.68 -2.35 13.75
N LYS A 105 -21.98 -2.71 13.84
CA LYS A 105 -22.72 -3.27 12.71
C LYS A 105 -22.75 -2.28 11.53
N GLY A 106 -22.40 -2.79 10.36
CA GLY A 106 -22.40 -2.01 9.12
C GLY A 106 -21.08 -1.37 8.77
N PHE A 107 -20.04 -1.58 9.57
CA PHE A 107 -18.72 -1.05 9.28
C PHE A 107 -18.13 -1.65 8.00
N THR A 108 -17.57 -0.78 7.16
CA THR A 108 -16.68 -1.10 6.05
C THR A 108 -15.58 -0.02 5.99
N GLU A 109 -14.57 -0.18 5.15
CA GLU A 109 -13.55 0.85 4.93
C GLU A 109 -14.13 2.21 4.48
N TRP A 110 -15.30 2.23 3.86
CA TRP A 110 -16.00 3.47 3.54
C TRP A 110 -16.30 4.34 4.76
N THR A 111 -16.48 3.73 5.93
CA THR A 111 -16.66 4.47 7.19
C THR A 111 -15.41 5.30 7.52
N ASN A 112 -14.21 4.77 7.26
CA ASN A 112 -12.96 5.51 7.45
C ASN A 112 -12.80 6.60 6.38
N VAL A 113 -13.05 6.30 5.12
CA VAL A 113 -12.95 7.25 4.01
C VAL A 113 -13.83 8.47 4.20
N THR A 114 -15.11 8.26 4.51
CA THR A 114 -16.11 9.33 4.55
C THR A 114 -16.00 10.25 5.77
N LYS A 115 -15.39 9.80 6.87
CA LYS A 115 -15.16 10.63 8.07
C LYS A 115 -13.95 11.57 7.97
N ALA A 116 -13.13 11.42 6.93
CA ALA A 116 -11.92 12.20 6.76
C ALA A 116 -12.25 13.69 6.53
N VAL A 117 -11.39 14.55 7.04
CA VAL A 117 -11.50 16.01 6.89
C VAL A 117 -10.14 16.59 6.52
N PRO A 118 -10.10 17.74 5.82
CA PRO A 118 -8.85 18.43 5.50
C PRO A 118 -8.05 18.76 6.77
N GLN A 119 -6.73 18.54 6.74
CA GLN A 119 -5.84 18.77 7.87
C GLN A 119 -4.95 20.01 7.67
N PHE A 120 -4.71 20.39 6.42
CA PHE A 120 -3.88 21.54 6.04
C PHE A 120 -4.44 22.21 4.79
N LEU A 121 -3.97 23.41 4.48
CA LEU A 121 -4.44 24.17 3.32
C LEU A 121 -4.13 23.43 2.01
N GLY A 122 -5.14 23.24 1.17
CA GLY A 122 -5.04 22.47 -0.08
C GLY A 122 -5.14 20.96 0.09
N HIS A 123 -5.33 20.45 1.33
CA HIS A 123 -5.54 19.03 1.59
C HIS A 123 -6.92 18.59 1.10
N HIS A 124 -6.96 17.63 0.18
CA HIS A 124 -8.20 17.10 -0.37
C HIS A 124 -8.68 15.89 0.43
N GLN A 125 -9.68 16.10 1.27
CA GLN A 125 -10.39 15.07 2.02
C GLN A 125 -11.86 15.49 2.21
N PRO A 126 -12.84 14.56 2.24
CA PRO A 126 -12.69 13.14 1.92
C PRO A 126 -12.44 12.89 0.43
N GLN A 127 -11.76 11.80 0.10
CA GLN A 127 -11.61 11.34 -1.29
C GLN A 127 -12.82 10.49 -1.65
N LEU A 128 -13.63 10.95 -2.59
CA LEU A 128 -14.93 10.34 -2.89
C LEU A 128 -14.90 9.64 -4.26
N PRO A 129 -15.37 8.38 -4.33
CA PRO A 129 -15.39 7.64 -5.58
C PRO A 129 -16.42 8.20 -6.57
N ILE A 130 -16.06 8.13 -7.85
CA ILE A 130 -16.99 8.24 -8.98
C ILE A 130 -16.98 6.95 -9.77
N ASP A 131 -17.84 6.79 -10.77
CA ASP A 131 -17.99 5.59 -11.61
C ASP A 131 -18.48 4.38 -10.79
N VAL A 132 -17.58 3.75 -10.03
CA VAL A 132 -17.88 2.57 -9.19
C VAL A 132 -18.68 2.91 -7.92
N GLY A 133 -18.67 4.16 -7.48
CA GLY A 133 -19.37 4.63 -6.27
C GLY A 133 -18.88 3.95 -4.98
N PHE A 134 -19.70 4.03 -3.93
CA PHE A 134 -19.45 3.34 -2.66
C PHE A 134 -19.94 1.89 -2.75
N TYR A 135 -19.13 1.04 -3.34
CA TYR A 135 -19.47 -0.34 -3.66
C TYR A 135 -19.39 -1.29 -2.46
N ASP A 136 -20.01 -2.45 -2.62
CA ASP A 136 -19.91 -3.60 -1.71
C ASP A 136 -19.34 -4.80 -2.48
N LEU A 137 -18.16 -5.28 -2.06
CA LEU A 137 -17.45 -6.40 -2.67
C LEU A 137 -18.02 -7.78 -2.28
N SER A 138 -19.07 -7.85 -1.47
CA SER A 138 -19.80 -9.11 -1.28
C SER A 138 -20.45 -9.62 -2.57
N SER A 139 -20.72 -8.69 -3.51
CA SER A 139 -21.20 -9.01 -4.86
C SER A 139 -20.11 -8.87 -5.90
N PRO A 140 -19.95 -9.82 -6.82
CA PRO A 140 -18.94 -9.74 -7.88
C PRO A 140 -19.26 -8.69 -8.96
N LYS A 141 -20.47 -8.10 -8.97
CA LYS A 141 -20.91 -7.19 -10.03
C LYS A 141 -19.97 -6.02 -10.27
N ILE A 142 -19.46 -5.42 -9.18
CA ILE A 142 -18.57 -4.27 -9.30
C ILE A 142 -17.20 -4.65 -9.87
N MET A 143 -16.77 -5.87 -9.63
CA MET A 143 -15.48 -6.37 -10.11
C MET A 143 -15.41 -6.39 -11.65
N TYR A 144 -16.52 -6.60 -12.34
CA TYR A 144 -16.58 -6.51 -13.81
C TYR A 144 -16.21 -5.10 -14.28
N ARG A 145 -16.78 -4.06 -13.63
CA ARG A 145 -16.46 -2.68 -13.98
C ARG A 145 -15.01 -2.33 -13.65
N GLN A 146 -14.50 -2.81 -12.53
CA GLN A 146 -13.10 -2.63 -12.15
C GLN A 146 -12.15 -3.29 -13.17
N VAL A 147 -12.47 -4.50 -13.63
CA VAL A 147 -11.70 -5.19 -14.69
C VAL A 147 -11.76 -4.42 -16.01
N GLU A 148 -12.93 -3.92 -16.38
CA GLU A 148 -13.12 -3.12 -17.59
C GLU A 148 -12.21 -1.89 -17.59
N LEU A 149 -12.23 -1.12 -16.49
CA LEU A 149 -11.37 0.05 -16.29
C LEU A 149 -9.89 -0.34 -16.30
N ALA A 150 -9.51 -1.34 -15.51
CA ALA A 150 -8.11 -1.77 -15.43
C ALA A 150 -7.57 -2.20 -16.80
N ARG A 151 -8.35 -2.95 -17.56
CA ARG A 151 -7.99 -3.39 -18.92
C ARG A 151 -7.92 -2.21 -19.90
N GLN A 152 -8.89 -1.29 -19.84
CA GLN A 152 -8.94 -0.12 -20.72
C GLN A 152 -7.67 0.74 -20.58
N TYR A 153 -7.15 0.87 -19.37
CA TYR A 153 -5.98 1.70 -19.07
C TYR A 153 -4.66 0.91 -18.95
N GLY A 154 -4.63 -0.34 -19.44
CA GLY A 154 -3.40 -1.08 -19.68
C GLY A 154 -2.84 -1.86 -18.50
N LEU A 155 -3.57 -1.98 -17.39
CA LEU A 155 -3.15 -2.87 -16.31
C LEU A 155 -3.14 -4.32 -16.80
N TYR A 156 -2.16 -5.09 -16.33
CA TYR A 156 -2.06 -6.51 -16.63
C TYR A 156 -2.88 -7.38 -15.70
N GLY A 157 -2.99 -7.03 -14.41
CA GLY A 157 -3.68 -7.84 -13.43
C GLY A 157 -3.78 -7.20 -12.05
N PHE A 158 -4.42 -7.93 -11.13
CA PHE A 158 -4.53 -7.54 -9.71
C PHE A 158 -3.71 -8.45 -8.81
N CYS A 159 -3.19 -7.87 -7.71
CA CYS A 159 -2.55 -8.59 -6.63
C CYS A 159 -3.44 -8.47 -5.38
N PHE A 160 -4.21 -9.52 -5.09
CA PHE A 160 -5.14 -9.50 -3.96
C PHE A 160 -4.42 -9.66 -2.63
N HIS A 161 -4.69 -8.79 -1.66
CA HIS A 161 -4.38 -9.08 -0.27
C HIS A 161 -5.22 -10.28 0.19
N TYR A 162 -4.54 -11.30 0.73
CA TYR A 162 -5.17 -12.53 1.20
C TYR A 162 -4.91 -12.69 2.70
N TYR A 163 -5.98 -12.71 3.47
CA TYR A 163 -5.94 -12.73 4.94
C TYR A 163 -6.24 -14.14 5.44
N TRP A 164 -5.20 -14.90 5.63
CA TRP A 164 -5.26 -16.26 6.20
C TRP A 164 -4.44 -16.29 7.49
N PHE A 165 -5.03 -16.86 8.55
CA PHE A 165 -4.48 -16.90 9.90
C PHE A 165 -4.29 -18.34 10.36
N THR A 166 -3.44 -18.51 11.38
CA THR A 166 -3.18 -19.79 12.05
C THR A 166 -4.48 -20.53 12.36
N GLY A 167 -4.48 -21.85 12.10
CA GLY A 167 -5.66 -22.70 12.27
C GLY A 167 -6.65 -22.64 11.12
N GLY A 168 -6.29 -22.06 9.97
CA GLY A 168 -7.11 -22.05 8.75
C GLY A 168 -8.23 -21.00 8.75
N LYS A 169 -8.19 -20.04 9.68
CA LYS A 169 -9.16 -18.96 9.70
C LYS A 169 -8.84 -17.92 8.60
N ARG A 170 -9.89 -17.48 7.90
CA ARG A 170 -9.82 -16.43 6.87
C ARG A 170 -10.59 -15.21 7.33
N LEU A 171 -10.15 -14.04 6.87
CA LEU A 171 -10.91 -12.80 6.92
C LEU A 171 -10.98 -12.23 5.50
N LEU A 172 -12.08 -11.51 5.20
CA LEU A 172 -12.24 -10.81 3.92
C LEU A 172 -12.16 -11.72 2.68
N GLU A 173 -12.38 -13.00 2.83
CA GLU A 173 -12.22 -13.99 1.77
C GLU A 173 -13.31 -13.88 0.68
N THR A 174 -14.50 -13.35 1.01
CA THR A 174 -15.65 -13.32 0.09
C THR A 174 -15.31 -12.73 -1.28
N PRO A 175 -14.68 -11.55 -1.40
CA PRO A 175 -14.32 -11.01 -2.72
C PRO A 175 -13.32 -11.87 -3.49
N VAL A 176 -12.35 -12.46 -2.79
CA VAL A 176 -11.31 -13.27 -3.44
C VAL A 176 -11.90 -14.59 -3.95
N PHE A 177 -12.82 -15.21 -3.20
CA PHE A 177 -13.54 -16.40 -3.67
C PHE A 177 -14.58 -16.07 -4.75
N ASN A 178 -15.23 -14.89 -4.68
CA ASN A 178 -16.05 -14.40 -5.78
C ASN A 178 -15.23 -14.30 -7.08
N TRP A 179 -14.01 -13.79 -7.01
CA TRP A 179 -13.10 -13.75 -8.15
C TRP A 179 -12.76 -15.16 -8.67
N LEU A 180 -12.37 -16.06 -7.78
CA LEU A 180 -12.04 -17.44 -8.15
C LEU A 180 -13.20 -18.16 -8.85
N ASN A 181 -14.43 -17.99 -8.33
CA ASN A 181 -15.62 -18.72 -8.78
C ASN A 181 -16.23 -18.13 -10.06
N ASN A 182 -16.03 -16.83 -10.32
CA ASN A 182 -16.57 -16.17 -11.53
C ASN A 182 -15.50 -16.16 -12.63
N LYS A 183 -15.51 -17.18 -13.50
CA LYS A 183 -14.53 -17.33 -14.56
C LYS A 183 -14.63 -16.29 -15.68
N ASP A 184 -15.79 -15.62 -15.79
CA ASP A 184 -16.02 -14.50 -16.71
C ASP A 184 -15.26 -13.23 -16.30
N LEU A 185 -14.80 -13.13 -15.05
CA LEU A 185 -13.78 -12.15 -14.63
C LEU A 185 -12.43 -12.54 -15.23
N ASP A 186 -12.34 -12.54 -16.56
CA ASP A 186 -11.16 -12.95 -17.32
C ASP A 186 -10.04 -11.87 -17.23
N PHE A 187 -9.42 -11.78 -16.07
CA PHE A 187 -8.32 -10.84 -15.81
C PHE A 187 -7.27 -11.50 -14.90
N PRO A 188 -5.97 -11.38 -15.21
CA PRO A 188 -4.92 -12.03 -14.45
C PRO A 188 -4.86 -11.56 -12.99
N PHE A 189 -4.48 -12.45 -12.09
CA PHE A 189 -4.35 -12.13 -10.68
C PHE A 189 -3.28 -12.98 -9.97
N CYS A 190 -2.82 -12.49 -8.83
CA CYS A 190 -2.02 -13.24 -7.87
C CYS A 190 -2.43 -12.90 -6.44
N LEU A 191 -1.88 -13.59 -5.46
CA LEU A 191 -2.13 -13.37 -4.04
C LEU A 191 -0.89 -12.77 -3.35
N CYS A 192 -1.15 -11.83 -2.45
CA CYS A 192 -0.21 -11.37 -1.45
C CYS A 192 -0.74 -11.78 -0.07
N TRP A 193 -0.08 -12.74 0.58
CA TRP A 193 -0.48 -13.15 1.92
C TRP A 193 -0.13 -12.08 2.94
N ALA A 194 -1.17 -11.40 3.45
CA ALA A 194 -1.07 -10.38 4.49
C ALA A 194 -0.95 -11.05 5.88
N ASN A 195 0.22 -11.61 6.15
CA ASN A 195 0.52 -12.46 7.30
C ASN A 195 0.87 -11.68 8.57
N GLU A 196 0.17 -10.58 8.85
CA GLU A 196 0.30 -9.79 10.07
C GLU A 196 -0.86 -10.06 11.04
N ASN A 197 -0.67 -9.71 12.31
CA ASN A 197 -1.78 -9.64 13.25
C ASN A 197 -2.79 -8.59 12.79
N TRP A 198 -4.07 -8.91 12.85
CA TRP A 198 -5.09 -7.88 12.72
C TRP A 198 -5.21 -7.13 14.04
N SER A 199 -5.06 -5.84 14.02
CA SER A 199 -5.06 -5.00 15.23
C SER A 199 -5.82 -3.69 15.01
N LYS A 200 -6.32 -3.09 16.10
CA LYS A 200 -6.93 -1.75 16.08
C LYS A 200 -5.97 -0.64 15.65
N LEU A 201 -4.68 -0.92 15.55
CA LEU A 201 -3.67 0.05 15.08
C LEU A 201 -3.94 0.53 13.65
N TRP A 202 -4.51 -0.33 12.81
CA TRP A 202 -4.85 -0.01 11.44
C TRP A 202 -5.88 1.12 11.34
N ASP A 203 -6.78 1.23 12.34
CA ASP A 203 -7.82 2.26 12.41
C ASP A 203 -7.44 3.44 13.32
N GLY A 204 -6.15 3.61 13.61
CA GLY A 204 -5.65 4.67 14.49
C GLY A 204 -5.88 4.41 15.98
N GLY A 205 -6.35 3.21 16.36
CA GLY A 205 -6.56 2.78 17.74
C GLY A 205 -5.27 2.35 18.46
N ASN A 206 -5.43 1.61 19.53
CA ASN A 206 -4.32 1.06 20.31
C ASN A 206 -3.73 -0.21 19.64
N ARG A 207 -2.67 -0.79 20.24
CA ARG A 207 -2.02 -2.02 19.76
C ARG A 207 -2.78 -3.30 20.15
N GLU A 208 -4.05 -3.22 20.41
CA GLU A 208 -4.88 -4.39 20.71
C GLU A 208 -4.96 -5.33 19.51
N VAL A 209 -4.54 -6.58 19.68
CA VAL A 209 -4.60 -7.60 18.63
C VAL A 209 -6.00 -8.19 18.63
N LEU A 210 -6.70 -8.02 17.50
CA LEU A 210 -8.06 -8.53 17.28
C LEU A 210 -8.04 -9.95 16.73
N MET A 211 -7.08 -10.26 15.84
CA MET A 211 -6.83 -11.58 15.30
C MET A 211 -5.33 -11.85 15.29
N LYS A 212 -4.91 -12.92 15.98
CA LYS A 212 -3.49 -13.28 16.07
C LYS A 212 -3.07 -14.11 14.86
N GLN A 213 -1.93 -13.75 14.29
CA GLN A 213 -1.18 -14.53 13.32
C GLN A 213 0.03 -15.16 14.03
N GLU A 214 0.13 -16.47 14.01
CA GLU A 214 1.31 -17.21 14.47
C GLU A 214 2.10 -17.68 13.26
N SER A 215 3.39 -17.35 13.24
CA SER A 215 4.25 -17.68 12.09
C SER A 215 4.89 -19.05 12.31
N ARG A 216 4.12 -20.12 12.10
CA ARG A 216 4.49 -21.51 12.38
C ARG A 216 4.67 -22.33 11.12
N ALA A 217 5.68 -23.18 11.09
CA ALA A 217 5.94 -24.10 9.97
C ALA A 217 4.80 -25.12 9.78
N GLU A 218 4.16 -25.54 10.88
CA GLU A 218 3.10 -26.57 10.91
C GLU A 218 1.81 -26.11 10.19
N ASP A 219 1.61 -24.81 10.00
CA ASP A 219 0.45 -24.29 9.29
C ASP A 219 0.58 -24.41 7.75
N ALA A 220 1.77 -24.74 7.24
CA ALA A 220 2.04 -24.75 5.80
C ALA A 220 1.14 -25.72 4.99
N PRO A 221 0.83 -26.97 5.45
CA PRO A 221 -0.06 -27.86 4.72
C PRO A 221 -1.49 -27.31 4.58
N ASP A 222 -2.00 -26.68 5.63
CA ASP A 222 -3.34 -26.11 5.63
C ASP A 222 -3.41 -24.85 4.75
N PHE A 223 -2.41 -23.98 4.85
CA PHE A 223 -2.30 -22.82 3.95
C PHE A 223 -2.16 -23.25 2.49
N ALA A 224 -1.30 -24.25 2.20
CA ALA A 224 -1.14 -24.77 0.84
C ALA A 224 -2.45 -25.29 0.28
N ARG A 225 -3.22 -26.06 1.05
CA ARG A 225 -4.54 -26.59 0.66
C ARG A 225 -5.50 -25.44 0.34
N ASP A 226 -5.47 -24.39 1.14
CA ASP A 226 -6.37 -23.25 1.04
C ASP A 226 -6.13 -22.43 -0.23
N ILE A 227 -4.86 -22.18 -0.57
CA ILE A 227 -4.52 -21.37 -1.74
C ILE A 227 -4.44 -22.17 -3.05
N MET A 228 -4.37 -23.49 -3.01
CA MET A 228 -4.17 -24.32 -4.18
C MET A 228 -5.20 -24.10 -5.30
N PRO A 229 -6.51 -23.93 -5.02
CA PRO A 229 -7.49 -23.64 -6.07
C PRO A 229 -7.20 -22.33 -6.84
N PHE A 230 -6.57 -21.35 -6.19
CA PHE A 230 -6.13 -20.12 -6.84
C PHE A 230 -4.90 -20.36 -7.71
N LEU A 231 -3.89 -21.04 -7.17
CA LEU A 231 -2.63 -21.33 -7.88
C LEU A 231 -2.84 -22.15 -9.15
N GLN A 232 -3.87 -23.00 -9.20
CA GLN A 232 -4.25 -23.82 -10.35
C GLN A 232 -5.14 -23.08 -11.36
N ASP A 233 -5.69 -21.90 -11.01
CA ASP A 233 -6.52 -21.11 -11.92
C ASP A 233 -5.68 -20.66 -13.15
N LYS A 234 -6.28 -20.73 -14.34
CA LYS A 234 -5.62 -20.34 -15.59
C LYS A 234 -5.24 -18.85 -15.63
N ARG A 235 -5.98 -18.01 -14.93
CA ARG A 235 -5.75 -16.55 -14.81
C ARG A 235 -4.65 -16.22 -13.81
N TYR A 236 -4.21 -17.21 -13.01
CA TYR A 236 -3.22 -16.94 -11.96
C TYR A 236 -1.86 -16.60 -12.58
N ILE A 237 -1.29 -15.46 -12.17
CA ILE A 237 -0.02 -14.92 -12.70
C ILE A 237 1.12 -15.88 -12.41
N ARG A 238 1.94 -16.13 -13.42
CA ARG A 238 3.09 -17.04 -13.37
C ARG A 238 4.36 -16.33 -13.83
N ILE A 239 5.46 -16.70 -13.21
CA ILE A 239 6.83 -16.32 -13.60
C ILE A 239 7.58 -17.62 -13.87
N GLU A 240 8.16 -17.78 -15.05
CA GLU A 240 8.81 -19.04 -15.46
C GLU A 240 7.88 -20.27 -15.34
N GLY A 241 6.60 -20.10 -15.61
CA GLY A 241 5.58 -21.14 -15.46
C GLY A 241 5.14 -21.40 -14.02
N ARG A 242 5.85 -20.87 -13.01
CA ARG A 242 5.56 -21.05 -11.59
C ARG A 242 4.58 -19.99 -11.08
N PRO A 243 3.49 -20.34 -10.36
CA PRO A 243 2.59 -19.38 -9.75
C PRO A 243 3.33 -18.40 -8.82
N LEU A 244 3.02 -17.11 -8.96
CA LEU A 244 3.58 -16.03 -8.13
C LEU A 244 2.82 -15.92 -6.80
N LEU A 245 3.50 -16.17 -5.69
CA LEU A 245 2.95 -15.93 -4.35
C LEU A 245 3.82 -14.92 -3.62
N ILE A 246 3.19 -13.84 -3.12
CA ILE A 246 3.88 -12.77 -2.39
C ILE A 246 3.60 -12.92 -0.90
N ILE A 247 4.65 -12.80 -0.08
CA ILE A 247 4.58 -12.84 1.38
C ILE A 247 4.84 -11.43 1.91
N TYR A 248 3.87 -10.89 2.66
CA TYR A 248 3.93 -9.49 3.08
C TYR A 248 4.96 -9.24 4.19
N ARG A 249 5.00 -10.11 5.23
CA ARG A 249 5.89 -9.97 6.39
C ARG A 249 6.62 -11.28 6.73
N PRO A 250 7.55 -11.73 5.92
CA PRO A 250 8.27 -12.97 6.23
C PRO A 250 9.12 -12.88 7.49
N ASN A 251 9.54 -11.68 7.88
CA ASN A 251 10.30 -11.40 9.12
C ASN A 251 9.51 -11.66 10.43
N LEU A 252 8.24 -12.01 10.35
CA LEU A 252 7.47 -12.48 11.52
C LEU A 252 7.74 -13.95 11.83
N PHE A 253 8.31 -14.72 10.89
CA PHE A 253 8.84 -16.04 11.12
C PHE A 253 10.27 -15.97 11.65
N THR A 254 10.71 -17.01 12.37
CA THR A 254 12.14 -17.30 12.41
C THR A 254 12.57 -17.84 11.03
N LYS A 255 13.85 -17.70 10.69
CA LYS A 255 14.36 -18.18 9.40
C LYS A 255 14.10 -19.68 9.20
N GLU A 256 14.31 -20.47 10.24
CA GLU A 256 14.09 -21.91 10.22
C GLU A 256 12.63 -22.28 9.97
N ASN A 257 11.71 -21.63 10.69
CA ASN A 257 10.27 -21.86 10.51
C ASN A 257 9.81 -21.44 9.11
N TRP A 258 10.32 -20.30 8.60
CA TRP A 258 10.00 -19.87 7.25
C TRP A 258 10.51 -20.84 6.18
N LEU A 259 11.77 -21.27 6.29
CA LEU A 259 12.34 -22.20 5.31
C LEU A 259 11.60 -23.55 5.29
N ALA A 260 11.20 -24.05 6.46
CA ALA A 260 10.36 -25.26 6.57
C ALA A 260 8.96 -25.03 5.95
N PHE A 261 8.34 -23.89 6.24
CA PHE A 261 7.05 -23.49 5.67
C PHE A 261 7.13 -23.41 4.13
N ALA A 262 8.09 -22.66 3.60
CA ALA A 262 8.29 -22.46 2.16
C ALA A 262 8.61 -23.78 1.43
N LYS A 263 9.40 -24.67 2.05
CA LYS A 263 9.67 -26.00 1.52
C LYS A 263 8.38 -26.79 1.37
N THR A 264 7.56 -26.88 2.42
CA THR A 264 6.27 -27.56 2.39
C THR A 264 5.33 -26.99 1.34
N LEU A 265 5.27 -25.66 1.18
CA LEU A 265 4.47 -25.03 0.12
C LEU A 265 4.89 -25.47 -1.28
N ARG A 266 6.21 -25.49 -1.55
CA ARG A 266 6.74 -25.91 -2.85
C ARG A 266 6.46 -27.40 -3.11
N GLU A 267 6.64 -28.26 -2.12
CA GLU A 267 6.32 -29.68 -2.20
C GLU A 267 4.84 -29.90 -2.55
N LYS A 268 3.93 -29.21 -1.81
CA LYS A 268 2.49 -29.30 -2.07
C LYS A 268 2.08 -28.76 -3.45
N ALA A 269 2.76 -27.75 -3.95
CA ALA A 269 2.54 -27.26 -5.30
C ALA A 269 2.93 -28.32 -6.34
N VAL A 270 4.08 -28.98 -6.17
CA VAL A 270 4.53 -30.06 -7.06
C VAL A 270 3.61 -31.26 -6.98
N GLU A 271 3.19 -31.70 -5.78
CA GLU A 271 2.19 -32.77 -5.58
C GLU A 271 0.87 -32.47 -6.31
N ALA A 272 0.48 -31.19 -6.41
CA ALA A 272 -0.72 -30.73 -7.10
C ALA A 272 -0.52 -30.56 -8.63
N GLY A 273 0.64 -30.95 -9.18
CA GLY A 273 0.97 -30.88 -10.62
C GLY A 273 1.47 -29.53 -11.11
N LEU A 274 1.82 -28.62 -10.21
CA LEU A 274 2.45 -27.34 -10.56
C LEU A 274 3.98 -27.50 -10.67
N PRO A 275 4.68 -26.68 -11.48
CA PRO A 275 6.15 -26.75 -11.61
C PRO A 275 6.92 -26.18 -10.40
N GLY A 276 6.25 -25.95 -9.30
CA GLY A 276 6.75 -25.28 -8.09
C GLY A 276 6.06 -23.93 -7.87
N LEU A 277 6.66 -23.08 -7.01
CA LEU A 277 6.18 -21.73 -6.73
C LEU A 277 7.29 -20.70 -6.99
N PHE A 278 6.91 -19.53 -7.48
CA PHE A 278 7.75 -18.34 -7.47
C PHE A 278 7.39 -17.52 -6.24
N LEU A 279 8.23 -17.59 -5.21
CA LEU A 279 7.99 -16.93 -3.92
C LEU A 279 8.66 -15.57 -3.90
N CYS A 280 7.88 -14.51 -3.74
CA CYS A 280 8.39 -13.18 -3.49
C CYS A 280 8.11 -12.75 -2.05
N MET A 281 8.97 -11.89 -1.53
CA MET A 281 8.68 -11.14 -0.32
C MET A 281 8.48 -9.66 -0.63
N VAL A 282 7.67 -8.99 0.17
CA VAL A 282 7.67 -7.53 0.19
C VAL A 282 9.01 -7.05 0.77
N GLY A 283 9.70 -6.20 0.04
CA GLY A 283 11.00 -5.66 0.45
C GLY A 283 10.87 -4.75 1.66
N VAL A 284 11.22 -5.26 2.82
CA VAL A 284 11.27 -4.53 4.09
C VAL A 284 12.70 -4.53 4.62
N ASP A 285 13.13 -3.42 5.27
CA ASP A 285 14.51 -3.24 5.77
C ASP A 285 14.87 -4.10 7.00
N TYR A 286 14.22 -5.24 7.19
CA TYR A 286 14.30 -6.01 8.44
C TYR A 286 15.13 -7.28 8.34
N PHE A 287 15.81 -7.51 7.21
CA PHE A 287 16.64 -8.70 7.07
C PHE A 287 18.11 -8.36 7.19
N ASP A 288 18.77 -9.03 8.12
CA ASP A 288 20.22 -9.05 8.24
C ASP A 288 20.88 -10.04 7.26
N ASP A 289 20.08 -10.67 6.37
CA ASP A 289 20.49 -11.72 5.44
C ASP A 289 19.90 -11.49 4.03
N THR A 290 20.38 -12.23 3.06
CA THR A 290 19.94 -12.16 1.67
C THR A 290 18.53 -12.76 1.46
N ALA A 291 17.79 -12.26 0.48
CA ALA A 291 16.47 -12.79 0.14
C ALA A 291 16.57 -14.25 -0.33
N SER A 292 17.58 -14.63 -1.11
CA SER A 292 17.83 -16.01 -1.51
C SER A 292 18.16 -16.92 -0.32
N GLY A 293 18.89 -16.40 0.67
CA GLY A 293 19.17 -17.11 1.91
C GLY A 293 17.93 -17.43 2.75
N TRP A 294 16.84 -16.69 2.53
CA TRP A 294 15.50 -16.97 3.04
C TRP A 294 14.65 -17.79 2.05
N GLY A 295 15.21 -18.23 0.92
CA GLY A 295 14.52 -19.06 -0.06
C GLY A 295 13.49 -18.32 -0.92
N PHE A 296 13.58 -16.99 -1.03
CA PHE A 296 12.78 -16.21 -1.96
C PHE A 296 13.40 -16.16 -3.35
N ASP A 297 12.52 -16.12 -4.37
CA ASP A 297 12.90 -16.01 -5.78
C ASP A 297 12.91 -14.55 -6.26
N GLY A 298 12.33 -13.61 -5.48
CA GLY A 298 12.28 -12.19 -5.83
C GLY A 298 11.81 -11.30 -4.68
N LEU A 299 11.99 -10.00 -4.88
CA LEU A 299 11.50 -8.92 -4.01
C LEU A 299 10.43 -8.11 -4.72
N VAL A 300 9.39 -7.70 -4.00
CA VAL A 300 8.36 -6.76 -4.47
C VAL A 300 8.47 -5.48 -3.64
N GLU A 301 8.63 -4.34 -4.29
CA GLU A 301 8.53 -3.04 -3.61
C GLU A 301 7.07 -2.73 -3.28
N PHE A 302 6.87 -2.20 -2.07
CA PHE A 302 5.55 -1.80 -1.57
C PHE A 302 5.63 -0.41 -0.94
N PRO A 303 5.77 0.65 -1.76
CA PRO A 303 5.83 2.01 -1.24
C PRO A 303 4.47 2.39 -0.59
N PRO A 304 4.48 3.29 0.46
CA PRO A 304 5.59 4.18 0.80
C PRO A 304 6.69 3.58 1.66
N MET A 305 6.68 2.27 1.93
CA MET A 305 7.80 1.64 2.64
C MET A 305 9.10 1.87 1.86
N ARG A 306 10.20 2.17 2.57
CA ARG A 306 11.54 2.42 2.03
C ARG A 306 11.70 3.67 1.14
N ILE A 307 10.70 4.54 1.02
CA ILE A 307 10.91 5.82 0.35
C ILE A 307 11.79 6.71 1.23
N THR A 308 12.96 7.04 0.74
CA THR A 308 13.95 7.90 1.40
C THR A 308 14.09 9.23 0.64
N HIS A 309 14.83 10.17 1.23
CA HIS A 309 15.15 11.47 0.61
C HIS A 309 13.94 12.38 0.34
N LEU A 310 12.90 12.28 1.16
CA LEU A 310 11.73 13.12 1.07
C LEU A 310 11.97 14.46 1.78
N ARG A 311 11.48 15.53 1.14
CA ARG A 311 11.39 16.83 1.78
C ARG A 311 10.04 16.98 2.49
N GLU A 312 10.05 17.42 3.74
CA GLU A 312 8.83 17.79 4.45
C GLU A 312 8.18 19.00 3.77
N TYR A 313 6.93 18.84 3.32
CA TYR A 313 6.19 19.84 2.54
C TYR A 313 5.63 20.94 3.46
N ILE A 314 5.11 20.56 4.62
CA ILE A 314 4.64 21.51 5.62
C ILE A 314 5.79 21.88 6.54
N LYS A 315 6.37 23.07 6.30
CA LYS A 315 7.21 23.76 7.26
C LYS A 315 6.41 24.90 7.87
N ASP A 316 6.41 24.96 9.21
CA ASP A 316 6.01 26.13 10.02
C ASP A 316 4.81 26.93 9.48
N GLY A 317 3.58 26.52 9.80
CA GLY A 317 2.44 27.43 9.77
C GLY A 317 1.29 27.12 8.81
N ASN A 318 1.23 25.97 8.15
CA ASN A 318 0.11 25.63 7.27
C ASN A 318 -0.83 24.50 7.73
N PRO A 319 -0.75 23.88 8.93
CA PRO A 319 -1.84 23.03 9.37
C PRO A 319 -3.05 23.92 9.68
N ILE A 320 -4.16 23.68 9.00
CA ILE A 320 -5.42 24.31 9.34
C ILE A 320 -6.07 23.62 10.55
N ASN A 321 -5.87 22.30 10.70
CA ASN A 321 -6.24 21.59 11.90
C ASN A 321 -5.12 21.70 12.96
N PRO A 322 -5.36 22.40 14.08
CA PRO A 322 -4.34 22.60 15.13
C PRO A 322 -3.93 21.31 15.84
N GLU A 323 -4.73 20.25 15.76
CA GLU A 323 -4.45 18.95 16.37
C GLU A 323 -3.71 17.99 15.43
N PHE A 324 -3.50 18.38 14.17
CA PHE A 324 -2.82 17.52 13.20
C PHE A 324 -1.35 17.33 13.57
N LYS A 325 -0.97 16.08 13.77
CA LYS A 325 0.38 15.64 14.17
C LYS A 325 1.00 14.69 13.12
N GLY A 326 0.46 14.72 11.91
CA GLY A 326 0.96 13.91 10.81
C GLY A 326 2.18 14.52 10.14
N TYR A 327 2.73 13.77 9.20
CA TYR A 327 3.83 14.18 8.34
C TYR A 327 3.30 14.39 6.92
N VAL A 328 3.75 15.47 6.29
CA VAL A 328 3.40 15.76 4.89
C VAL A 328 4.68 15.93 4.10
N TYR A 329 4.89 15.07 3.12
CA TYR A 329 6.05 15.04 2.26
C TYR A 329 5.68 15.36 0.81
N THR A 330 6.61 15.91 0.04
CA THR A 330 6.49 16.01 -1.42
C THR A 330 7.30 14.90 -2.10
N MET A 331 6.71 14.30 -3.12
CA MET A 331 7.36 13.29 -3.94
C MET A 331 8.22 13.90 -5.06
N GLU A 332 8.05 15.20 -5.35
CA GLU A 332 8.69 15.88 -6.49
C GLU A 332 10.21 15.74 -6.48
N ASP A 333 10.85 16.07 -5.35
CA ASP A 333 12.31 16.00 -5.26
C ASP A 333 12.85 14.58 -5.40
N ALA A 334 12.14 13.59 -4.85
CA ALA A 334 12.54 12.18 -4.93
C ALA A 334 12.47 11.64 -6.37
N ILE A 335 11.40 12.00 -7.09
CA ILE A 335 11.17 11.57 -8.47
C ILE A 335 12.13 12.28 -9.43
N ARG A 336 12.19 13.62 -9.41
CA ARG A 336 12.98 14.41 -10.36
C ARG A 336 14.49 14.31 -10.15
N SER A 337 14.96 14.07 -8.93
CA SER A 337 16.37 13.77 -8.67
C SER A 337 16.80 12.38 -9.15
N GLY A 338 15.88 11.52 -9.50
CA GLY A 338 16.16 10.13 -9.87
C GLY A 338 16.49 9.20 -8.70
N ARG A 339 16.60 9.71 -7.48
CA ARG A 339 16.97 8.91 -6.29
C ARG A 339 15.97 7.80 -5.96
N ILE A 340 14.71 8.00 -6.33
CA ILE A 340 13.66 6.99 -6.14
C ILE A 340 13.89 5.74 -6.98
N PHE A 341 14.74 5.82 -8.00
CA PHE A 341 15.12 4.71 -8.89
C PHE A 341 16.40 4.00 -8.45
N GLU A 342 17.13 4.57 -7.47
CA GLU A 342 18.34 3.95 -6.93
C GLU A 342 17.95 2.71 -6.12
N ASN A 343 18.55 1.57 -6.46
CA ASN A 343 18.38 0.31 -5.74
C ASN A 343 19.60 -0.01 -4.91
N GLY A 344 19.37 -0.56 -3.73
CA GLY A 344 20.39 -1.35 -3.05
C GLY A 344 20.75 -2.60 -3.86
N VAL A 345 21.94 -3.12 -3.66
CA VAL A 345 22.35 -4.41 -4.25
C VAL A 345 21.48 -5.51 -3.64
N THR A 346 20.81 -6.27 -4.51
CA THR A 346 19.98 -7.41 -4.14
C THR A 346 20.51 -8.66 -4.85
N ASP A 347 20.32 -9.80 -4.20
CA ASP A 347 20.76 -11.11 -4.68
C ASP A 347 19.66 -11.85 -5.48
N VAL A 348 18.47 -11.25 -5.59
CA VAL A 348 17.32 -11.73 -6.35
C VAL A 348 16.70 -10.59 -7.18
N PRO A 349 15.91 -10.88 -8.22
CA PRO A 349 15.18 -9.86 -8.97
C PRO A 349 14.31 -9.00 -8.07
N VAL A 350 14.30 -7.69 -8.34
CA VAL A 350 13.41 -6.73 -7.68
C VAL A 350 12.32 -6.32 -8.65
N PHE A 351 11.08 -6.46 -8.24
CA PHE A 351 9.90 -5.93 -8.94
C PHE A 351 9.55 -4.58 -8.32
N ARG A 352 9.72 -3.53 -9.11
CA ARG A 352 9.61 -2.15 -8.65
C ARG A 352 8.16 -1.79 -8.34
N GLY A 353 7.98 -0.82 -7.42
CA GLY A 353 6.66 -0.36 -7.01
C GLY A 353 6.52 1.16 -6.97
N CYS A 354 5.29 1.63 -7.19
CA CYS A 354 4.89 3.02 -6.99
C CYS A 354 3.49 3.10 -6.37
N PHE A 355 3.04 4.32 -6.08
CA PHE A 355 1.66 4.60 -5.70
C PHE A 355 1.14 5.83 -6.46
N PRO A 356 -0.17 5.89 -6.77
CA PRO A 356 -0.74 7.09 -7.39
C PRO A 356 -0.74 8.26 -6.41
N ARG A 357 -1.10 8.00 -5.17
CA ARG A 357 -1.11 8.94 -4.04
C ARG A 357 -0.96 8.16 -2.74
N TRP A 358 -0.70 8.88 -1.64
CA TRP A 358 -0.73 8.33 -0.30
C TRP A 358 -1.21 9.38 0.70
N ASP A 359 -2.26 9.05 1.43
CA ASP A 359 -2.83 9.89 2.47
C ASP A 359 -3.65 9.06 3.44
N ASN A 360 -3.05 8.64 4.55
CA ASN A 360 -3.73 7.79 5.52
C ASN A 360 -4.38 8.58 6.67
N THR A 361 -4.66 9.88 6.46
CA THR A 361 -5.33 10.73 7.47
C THR A 361 -6.75 10.28 7.79
N SER A 362 -7.43 9.58 6.89
CA SER A 362 -8.75 9.00 7.12
C SER A 362 -8.75 7.89 8.19
N ARG A 363 -7.66 7.13 8.28
CA ARG A 363 -7.45 6.13 9.34
C ARG A 363 -6.80 6.71 10.58
N LYS A 364 -5.83 7.62 10.42
CA LYS A 364 -4.93 8.10 11.48
C LYS A 364 -5.05 9.61 11.72
N ALA A 365 -6.26 10.14 11.68
CA ALA A 365 -6.61 11.57 11.62
C ALA A 365 -5.67 12.56 12.32
N TYR A 366 -5.21 12.26 13.54
CA TYR A 366 -4.48 13.24 14.35
C TYR A 366 -3.05 12.84 14.73
N SER A 367 -2.69 11.55 14.63
CA SER A 367 -1.37 11.10 15.07
C SER A 367 -0.81 10.03 14.14
N ASN A 368 0.49 10.15 13.84
CA ASN A 368 1.22 9.21 12.97
C ASN A 368 0.65 9.06 11.54
N ALA A 369 -0.21 10.00 11.11
CA ALA A 369 -0.63 10.08 9.74
C ALA A 369 0.54 10.51 8.84
N SER A 370 0.55 10.05 7.60
CA SER A 370 1.49 10.49 6.59
C SER A 370 0.76 10.78 5.28
N VAL A 371 1.11 11.90 4.67
CA VAL A 371 0.62 12.32 3.35
C VAL A 371 1.82 12.49 2.45
N TYR A 372 1.77 11.91 1.27
CA TYR A 372 2.78 12.08 0.24
C TYR A 372 2.14 12.84 -0.91
N VAL A 373 2.41 14.15 -0.97
CA VAL A 373 1.83 15.03 -2.00
C VAL A 373 2.39 14.66 -3.36
N GLN A 374 1.48 14.30 -4.26
CA GLN A 374 1.79 13.86 -5.61
C GLN A 374 0.68 14.29 -6.57
N SER A 375 1.02 14.52 -7.84
CA SER A 375 0.08 14.80 -8.94
C SER A 375 0.06 13.64 -9.93
N PRO A 376 -0.96 13.57 -10.81
CA PRO A 376 -0.97 12.60 -11.91
C PRO A 376 0.29 12.68 -12.79
N GLU A 377 0.84 13.89 -12.99
CA GLU A 377 2.07 14.12 -13.76
C GLU A 377 3.30 13.48 -13.10
N LEU A 378 3.50 13.73 -11.79
CA LEU A 378 4.61 13.15 -11.03
C LEU A 378 4.48 11.62 -10.95
N TYR A 379 3.27 11.11 -10.79
CA TYR A 379 3.01 9.68 -10.85
C TYR A 379 3.39 9.09 -12.21
N LYS A 380 3.02 9.76 -13.31
CA LYS A 380 3.39 9.34 -14.67
C LYS A 380 4.91 9.32 -14.87
N GLU A 381 5.61 10.37 -14.41
CA GLU A 381 7.07 10.41 -14.43
C GLU A 381 7.68 9.21 -13.67
N TRP A 382 7.18 8.95 -12.48
CA TRP A 382 7.65 7.83 -11.66
C TRP A 382 7.40 6.48 -12.33
N LEU A 383 6.15 6.19 -12.71
CA LEU A 383 5.79 4.93 -13.37
C LEU A 383 6.60 4.72 -14.67
N SER A 384 6.73 5.76 -15.49
CA SER A 384 7.54 5.68 -16.73
C SER A 384 9.00 5.35 -16.45
N GLY A 385 9.58 5.90 -15.39
CA GLY A 385 10.93 5.58 -14.94
C GLY A 385 11.07 4.13 -14.49
N LEU A 386 10.08 3.61 -13.73
CA LEU A 386 10.07 2.20 -13.30
C LEU A 386 9.94 1.24 -14.47
N LEU A 387 9.04 1.52 -15.42
CA LEU A 387 8.87 0.71 -16.63
C LEU A 387 10.14 0.64 -17.47
N LYS A 388 10.86 1.77 -17.57
CA LYS A 388 12.18 1.81 -18.24
C LYS A 388 13.18 0.96 -17.47
N TRP A 389 13.24 1.11 -16.14
CA TRP A 389 14.14 0.34 -15.28
C TRP A 389 13.90 -1.17 -15.43
N GLU A 390 12.63 -1.62 -15.40
CA GLU A 390 12.25 -3.01 -15.58
C GLU A 390 12.73 -3.58 -16.92
N LYS A 391 12.63 -2.79 -17.99
CA LYS A 391 13.09 -3.18 -19.31
C LYS A 391 14.60 -3.35 -19.39
N GLU A 392 15.33 -2.54 -18.66
CA GLU A 392 16.79 -2.55 -18.64
C GLU A 392 17.40 -3.64 -17.75
N HIS A 393 16.70 -4.03 -16.66
CA HIS A 393 17.25 -4.88 -15.62
C HIS A 393 16.61 -6.28 -15.55
N ASN A 394 15.38 -6.46 -16.02
CA ASN A 394 14.67 -7.72 -15.92
C ASN A 394 14.40 -8.36 -17.29
N ALA A 395 14.47 -9.70 -17.35
CA ALA A 395 14.06 -10.48 -18.51
C ALA A 395 12.56 -10.27 -18.81
N ALA A 396 12.14 -10.47 -20.05
CA ALA A 396 10.79 -10.10 -20.51
C ALA A 396 9.64 -10.71 -19.70
N ASP A 397 9.78 -11.95 -19.25
CA ASP A 397 8.80 -12.66 -18.42
C ASP A 397 8.76 -12.18 -16.96
N ARG A 398 9.81 -11.46 -16.52
CA ARG A 398 9.97 -10.91 -15.17
C ARG A 398 9.78 -9.39 -15.09
N ARG A 399 9.28 -8.72 -16.12
CA ARG A 399 9.04 -7.28 -16.13
C ARG A 399 7.72 -6.94 -15.47
N PHE A 400 7.74 -6.76 -14.15
CA PHE A 400 6.57 -6.40 -13.36
C PHE A 400 6.77 -5.09 -12.62
N VAL A 401 5.75 -4.22 -12.66
CA VAL A 401 5.64 -3.06 -11.79
C VAL A 401 4.40 -3.19 -10.94
N PHE A 402 4.53 -2.96 -9.64
CA PHE A 402 3.42 -3.04 -8.69
C PHE A 402 2.96 -1.65 -8.28
N ILE A 403 1.65 -1.42 -8.32
CA ILE A 403 1.03 -0.17 -7.90
C ILE A 403 0.30 -0.39 -6.57
N ASN A 404 0.64 0.38 -5.56
CA ASN A 404 -0.09 0.43 -4.29
C ASN A 404 -1.03 1.65 -4.30
N ALA A 405 -2.33 1.51 -4.66
CA ALA A 405 -3.05 0.30 -4.97
C ALA A 405 -4.14 0.57 -6.02
N TRP A 406 -4.95 -0.44 -6.31
CA TRP A 406 -6.18 -0.25 -7.08
C TRP A 406 -7.19 0.54 -6.28
N ASN A 407 -7.43 0.13 -5.02
CA ASN A 407 -8.56 0.58 -4.22
C ASN A 407 -8.27 0.76 -2.71
N GLU A 408 -7.07 1.21 -2.33
CA GLU A 408 -6.75 1.52 -0.92
C GLU A 408 -7.21 2.95 -0.55
N TRP A 409 -8.54 3.17 -0.59
CA TRP A 409 -9.17 4.47 -0.39
C TRP A 409 -8.87 5.11 0.96
N ALA A 410 -8.84 4.30 2.04
CA ALA A 410 -8.60 4.81 3.38
C ALA A 410 -7.13 5.21 3.63
N GLU A 411 -6.23 4.87 2.72
CA GLU A 411 -4.84 5.34 2.68
C GLU A 411 -4.61 6.33 1.52
N GLY A 412 -5.68 6.76 0.83
CA GLY A 412 -5.61 7.65 -0.30
C GLY A 412 -4.82 7.09 -1.49
N ALA A 413 -4.53 5.80 -1.44
CA ALA A 413 -3.74 5.09 -2.44
C ALA A 413 -4.67 4.29 -3.36
N HIS A 414 -5.25 4.94 -4.36
CA HIS A 414 -6.18 4.28 -5.27
C HIS A 414 -6.01 4.78 -6.71
N LEU A 415 -6.13 3.86 -7.66
CA LEU A 415 -6.24 4.12 -9.09
C LEU A 415 -7.70 4.33 -9.51
N GLU A 416 -8.64 3.79 -8.75
CA GLU A 416 -10.06 4.00 -9.02
C GLU A 416 -10.39 5.50 -9.10
N PRO A 417 -11.25 5.91 -10.05
CA PRO A 417 -11.51 7.32 -10.32
C PRO A 417 -12.23 8.01 -9.17
N ASP A 418 -11.82 9.23 -8.86
CA ASP A 418 -12.37 10.04 -7.79
C ASP A 418 -12.95 11.39 -8.27
N SER A 419 -13.65 12.07 -7.36
CA SER A 419 -14.37 13.31 -7.67
C SER A 419 -13.47 14.49 -8.01
N ARG A 420 -12.17 14.48 -7.62
CA ARG A 420 -11.21 15.54 -7.89
C ARG A 420 -10.47 15.32 -9.21
N TYR A 421 -9.88 14.16 -9.38
CA TYR A 421 -8.98 13.86 -10.49
C TYR A 421 -9.67 13.10 -11.64
N GLY A 422 -10.90 12.62 -11.42
CA GLY A 422 -11.55 11.77 -12.42
C GLY A 422 -10.70 10.53 -12.72
N TYR A 423 -10.36 10.34 -13.97
CA TYR A 423 -9.56 9.23 -14.47
C TYR A 423 -8.07 9.57 -14.66
N ALA A 424 -7.58 10.70 -14.15
CA ALA A 424 -6.24 11.22 -14.43
C ALA A 424 -5.12 10.22 -14.09
N TYR A 425 -5.21 9.47 -12.99
CA TYR A 425 -4.21 8.47 -12.62
C TYR A 425 -4.26 7.22 -13.50
N LEU A 426 -5.45 6.83 -13.97
CA LEU A 426 -5.60 5.75 -14.96
C LEU A 426 -5.04 6.19 -16.32
N GLU A 427 -5.34 7.41 -16.76
CA GLU A 427 -4.78 7.97 -18.00
C GLU A 427 -3.25 8.08 -17.93
N ALA A 428 -2.70 8.55 -16.81
CA ALA A 428 -1.27 8.59 -16.57
C ALA A 428 -0.62 7.19 -16.65
N THR A 429 -1.34 6.15 -16.18
CA THR A 429 -0.90 4.75 -16.29
C THR A 429 -0.85 4.32 -17.75
N ALA A 430 -1.92 4.54 -18.51
CA ALA A 430 -1.99 4.20 -19.93
C ALA A 430 -0.92 4.94 -20.75
N GLU A 431 -0.76 6.25 -20.51
CA GLU A 431 0.27 7.06 -21.20
C GLU A 431 1.70 6.58 -20.91
N SER A 432 1.97 6.13 -19.68
CA SER A 432 3.27 5.56 -19.34
C SER A 432 3.56 4.27 -20.13
N LEU A 433 2.51 3.48 -20.43
CA LEU A 433 2.61 2.25 -21.18
C LEU A 433 2.60 2.42 -22.71
N LYS A 434 2.11 3.56 -23.25
CA LYS A 434 2.05 3.82 -24.72
C LYS A 434 3.40 3.71 -25.42
N ARG A 435 4.51 3.82 -24.68
CA ARG A 435 5.88 3.77 -25.21
C ARG A 435 6.42 2.35 -25.41
N TYR A 436 5.66 1.34 -25.01
CA TYR A 436 6.01 -0.07 -25.06
C TYR A 436 5.01 -0.85 -25.92
#